data_60c4f9e311678839549963fd34a1f462
#
_entry.id   60c4f9e311678839549963fd34a1f462
#
_cell.length_a   1.000
_cell.length_b   1.000
_cell.length_c   1.000
_cell.angle_alpha   90.00
_cell.angle_beta   90.00
_cell.angle_gamma   90.00
#
_symmetry.space_group_name_H-M   'P 1'
#
loop_
_entity.id
_entity.type
_entity.pdbx_description
1 polymer ?
#
loop_
_entity_poly.entity_id
_entity_poly.type
_entity_poly.pdbx_seq_one_letter_code
_entity_poly.pdbx_strand_id
1 'polypeptide(L)'
;MACLLLCGSAFAQEKVYTLQECLNEGLQNNYSLKIQRNNQQVSDNNATLGNAGFLPTADLSGRYSGSSQDTETKLRDTREIVKENGIFNQTIDAGVNLNFTIFEGFNVSTTYKKLKELQGQGELNTRIAVENLVAGITAEYYNYIQQQIRLKNFKYAVALSKERLRVVEQRYRIGNFSGLDYQQAKVDFNSDSSAFMKQQEALQSSAIALNELLARENLNVPIAVADTSIEVASELQFEHLMSSMMENNTSLLSARRDSRLAMLDYKLKVSQTYPYVRLNAGYGYTLNKYNKGANYHRGSLGADFGVTIGMNIFDGNNLRRERRNAKINIENARLEQTDMEQTLKSDLYNIWQAYRNNLQVLDLEKENLVTARLNYEIAMERYMLGDLSGIEMREAQKSLLNAEERLLTASYNTKLCEISLLQISGQVQAYLQL
;
A
#
# COMPACT_ATOMS: atom_id res chain seq x y z
N MET A 1 12.70 -59.68 19.97
CA MET A 1 11.99 -58.43 20.40
C MET A 1 11.91 -57.52 19.18
N ALA A 2 10.80 -57.58 18.44
CA ALA A 2 10.59 -56.81 17.21
C ALA A 2 9.80 -55.58 17.56
N CYS A 3 10.41 -54.38 17.39
CA CYS A 3 9.76 -53.09 17.55
C CYS A 3 9.06 -52.76 16.24
N LEU A 4 7.74 -52.85 16.20
CA LEU A 4 6.89 -52.36 15.13
C LEU A 4 6.80 -50.81 15.25
N LEU A 5 7.50 -50.11 14.38
CA LEU A 5 7.32 -48.67 14.12
C LEU A 5 6.02 -48.49 13.33
N LEU A 6 4.95 -48.12 14.03
CA LEU A 6 3.71 -47.59 13.43
C LEU A 6 4.02 -46.18 12.93
N CYS A 7 4.38 -46.06 11.65
CA CYS A 7 4.28 -44.78 10.91
C CYS A 7 2.81 -44.46 10.73
N GLY A 8 2.24 -43.69 11.66
CA GLY A 8 0.94 -43.02 11.46
C GLY A 8 1.12 -41.98 10.35
N SER A 9 0.62 -42.30 9.15
CA SER A 9 0.38 -41.28 8.12
C SER A 9 -0.69 -40.33 8.67
N ALA A 10 -0.26 -39.22 9.26
CA ALA A 10 -1.13 -38.08 9.51
C ALA A 10 -1.63 -37.63 8.13
N PHE A 11 -2.86 -38.02 7.77
CA PHE A 11 -3.60 -37.31 6.73
C PHE A 11 -3.70 -35.85 7.24
N ALA A 12 -2.87 -34.98 6.71
CA ALA A 12 -3.04 -33.55 6.89
C ALA A 12 -4.43 -33.23 6.32
N GLN A 13 -5.40 -33.02 7.20
CA GLN A 13 -6.72 -32.56 6.83
C GLN A 13 -6.51 -31.22 6.09
N GLU A 14 -6.84 -31.18 4.81
CA GLU A 14 -6.68 -29.98 4.00
C GLU A 14 -7.42 -28.85 4.72
N LYS A 15 -6.68 -27.86 5.23
CA LYS A 15 -7.29 -26.75 5.98
C LYS A 15 -8.14 -25.96 5.02
N VAL A 16 -9.44 -25.91 5.32
CA VAL A 16 -10.41 -25.10 4.58
C VAL A 16 -10.37 -23.68 5.11
N TYR A 17 -10.15 -22.71 4.24
CA TYR A 17 -9.99 -21.30 4.60
C TYR A 17 -11.29 -20.53 4.36
N THR A 18 -11.71 -19.80 5.38
CA THR A 18 -12.73 -18.76 5.26
C THR A 18 -12.11 -17.46 4.81
N LEU A 19 -12.92 -16.51 4.32
CA LEU A 19 -12.46 -15.15 4.02
C LEU A 19 -11.75 -14.52 5.23
N GLN A 20 -12.33 -14.67 6.43
CA GLN A 20 -11.77 -14.15 7.68
C GLN A 20 -10.37 -14.71 8.00
N GLU A 21 -10.15 -16.00 7.79
CA GLU A 21 -8.84 -16.61 7.99
C GLU A 21 -7.81 -16.11 6.98
N CYS A 22 -8.20 -15.93 5.71
CA CYS A 22 -7.36 -15.33 4.68
C CYS A 22 -7.00 -13.87 5.04
N LEU A 23 -7.97 -13.08 5.49
CA LEU A 23 -7.72 -11.70 5.92
C LEU A 23 -6.75 -11.64 7.10
N ASN A 24 -6.94 -12.49 8.11
CA ASN A 24 -6.06 -12.54 9.28
C ASN A 24 -4.63 -12.97 8.89
N GLU A 25 -4.48 -13.99 8.04
CA GLU A 25 -3.18 -14.45 7.55
C GLU A 25 -2.46 -13.34 6.75
N GLY A 26 -3.17 -12.69 5.82
CA GLY A 26 -2.62 -11.58 5.03
C GLY A 26 -2.22 -10.38 5.87
N LEU A 27 -3.06 -9.96 6.83
CA LEU A 27 -2.76 -8.83 7.73
C LEU A 27 -1.57 -9.09 8.65
N GLN A 28 -1.27 -10.35 8.98
CA GLN A 28 -0.12 -10.73 9.78
C GLN A 28 1.16 -10.87 8.95
N ASN A 29 1.07 -11.40 7.74
CA ASN A 29 2.23 -11.86 6.99
C ASN A 29 2.63 -10.97 5.83
N ASN A 30 1.71 -10.21 5.22
CA ASN A 30 1.97 -9.43 4.02
C ASN A 30 3.17 -8.48 4.17
N TYR A 31 4.15 -8.61 3.27
CA TYR A 31 5.40 -7.85 3.33
C TYR A 31 5.20 -6.36 3.12
N SER A 32 4.34 -5.96 2.20
CA SER A 32 4.05 -4.55 1.93
C SER A 32 3.45 -3.85 3.16
N LEU A 33 2.53 -4.53 3.87
CA LEU A 33 1.97 -4.02 5.11
C LEU A 33 3.01 -3.96 6.24
N LYS A 34 3.89 -4.96 6.35
CA LYS A 34 5.02 -4.92 7.33
C LYS A 34 5.94 -3.74 7.08
N ILE A 35 6.30 -3.48 5.80
CA ILE A 35 7.10 -2.31 5.43
C ILE A 35 6.40 -1.02 5.84
N GLN A 36 5.10 -0.92 5.61
CA GLN A 36 4.35 0.30 5.97
C GLN A 36 4.24 0.51 7.48
N ARG A 37 4.09 -0.56 8.27
CA ARG A 37 4.16 -0.49 9.74
C ARG A 37 5.55 -0.04 10.23
N ASN A 38 6.62 -0.52 9.59
CA ASN A 38 7.97 -0.04 9.89
C ASN A 38 8.14 1.45 9.56
N ASN A 39 7.59 1.93 8.44
CA ASN A 39 7.60 3.36 8.08
C ASN A 39 6.81 4.20 9.10
N GLN A 40 5.69 3.69 9.61
CA GLN A 40 4.96 4.32 10.71
C GLN A 40 5.86 4.42 11.95
N GLN A 41 6.52 3.34 12.34
CA GLN A 41 7.43 3.34 13.49
C GLN A 41 8.59 4.33 13.32
N VAL A 42 9.12 4.51 12.09
CA VAL A 42 10.10 5.56 11.79
C VAL A 42 9.50 6.94 12.02
N SER A 43 8.25 7.19 11.61
CA SER A 43 7.56 8.45 11.86
C SER A 43 7.33 8.69 13.36
N ASP A 44 6.99 7.64 14.12
CA ASP A 44 6.83 7.67 15.57
C ASP A 44 8.16 8.03 16.27
N ASN A 45 9.26 7.39 15.87
CA ASN A 45 10.60 7.63 16.39
C ASN A 45 11.08 9.07 16.11
N ASN A 46 10.64 9.66 14.98
CA ASN A 46 11.00 11.03 14.61
C ASN A 46 10.18 12.08 15.39
N ALA A 47 9.03 11.75 15.96
CA ALA A 47 8.12 12.69 16.61
C ALA A 47 8.51 12.97 18.08
N THR A 48 9.78 13.28 18.32
CA THR A 48 10.36 13.50 19.66
C THR A 48 10.70 14.96 19.92
N LEU A 49 10.82 15.33 21.20
CA LEU A 49 11.25 16.64 21.64
C LEU A 49 12.71 16.92 21.22
N GLY A 50 13.55 15.88 21.23
CA GLY A 50 14.96 15.99 20.81
C GLY A 50 15.07 16.36 19.33
N ASN A 51 14.34 15.63 18.45
CA ASN A 51 14.34 15.90 17.00
C ASN A 51 13.72 17.27 16.66
N ALA A 52 12.79 17.76 17.49
CA ALA A 52 12.24 19.10 17.33
C ALA A 52 13.18 20.24 17.78
N GLY A 53 14.25 19.92 18.50
CA GLY A 53 15.22 20.91 18.99
C GLY A 53 14.92 21.46 20.40
N PHE A 54 14.02 20.81 21.17
CA PHE A 54 13.74 21.20 22.56
C PHE A 54 14.83 20.78 23.55
N LEU A 55 15.70 19.84 23.16
CA LEU A 55 16.76 19.35 24.02
C LEU A 55 18.12 19.87 23.58
N PRO A 56 19.07 20.12 24.50
CA PRO A 56 20.44 20.47 24.14
C PRO A 56 21.13 19.30 23.46
N THR A 57 22.10 19.62 22.58
CA THR A 57 23.05 18.64 22.03
C THR A 57 24.37 18.73 22.78
N ALA A 58 25.01 17.58 23.01
CA ALA A 58 26.35 17.52 23.60
C ALA A 58 27.26 16.78 22.62
N ASP A 59 28.34 17.47 22.22
CA ASP A 59 29.28 16.97 21.21
C ASP A 59 30.69 16.90 21.82
N LEU A 60 31.38 15.77 21.59
CA LEU A 60 32.83 15.67 21.84
C LEU A 60 33.57 16.10 20.58
N SER A 61 34.44 17.08 20.69
CA SER A 61 35.23 17.55 19.55
C SER A 61 36.75 17.50 19.87
N GLY A 62 37.52 17.14 18.86
CA GLY A 62 38.96 17.23 18.85
C GLY A 62 39.42 17.97 17.60
N ARG A 63 40.31 18.98 17.76
CA ARG A 63 40.81 19.79 16.65
C ARG A 63 42.30 19.92 16.73
N TYR A 64 42.99 19.73 15.61
CA TYR A 64 44.36 20.12 15.41
C TYR A 64 44.42 21.19 14.33
N SER A 65 45.08 22.31 14.60
CA SER A 65 45.31 23.36 13.62
C SER A 65 46.73 23.84 13.70
N GLY A 66 47.35 24.16 12.55
CA GLY A 66 48.67 24.75 12.44
C GLY A 66 48.57 26.01 11.58
N SER A 67 49.30 27.04 11.98
CA SER A 67 49.46 28.25 11.17
C SER A 67 50.95 28.55 10.96
N SER A 68 51.33 28.88 9.73
CA SER A 68 52.67 29.37 9.37
C SER A 68 52.51 30.78 8.84
N GLN A 69 53.26 31.71 9.45
CA GLN A 69 53.15 33.11 9.09
C GLN A 69 54.51 33.85 9.30
N ASP A 70 54.79 34.87 8.47
CA ASP A 70 55.79 35.83 8.68
C ASP A 70 55.12 37.10 9.18
N THR A 71 55.68 37.73 10.25
CA THR A 71 55.10 38.93 10.81
C THR A 71 56.12 40.07 10.76
N GLU A 72 55.64 41.24 10.38
CA GLU A 72 56.36 42.50 10.48
C GLU A 72 55.59 43.42 11.43
N THR A 73 56.13 43.68 12.60
CA THR A 73 55.54 44.52 13.64
C THR A 73 56.32 45.80 13.77
N LYS A 74 55.67 46.96 13.55
CA LYS A 74 56.23 48.28 13.84
C LYS A 74 55.79 48.66 15.24
N LEU A 75 56.82 48.79 16.14
CA LEU A 75 56.59 49.19 17.52
C LEU A 75 56.16 50.64 17.58
N ARG A 76 55.18 50.96 18.43
CA ARG A 76 54.66 52.33 18.53
C ARG A 76 55.68 53.30 19.18
N ASP A 77 56.36 52.84 20.22
CA ASP A 77 57.18 53.69 21.05
C ASP A 77 58.52 53.97 20.40
N THR A 78 59.20 52.95 19.87
CA THR A 78 60.55 53.07 19.26
C THR A 78 60.50 53.30 17.75
N ARG A 79 59.34 53.08 17.09
CA ARG A 79 59.17 53.03 15.62
C ARG A 79 60.05 51.98 14.93
N GLU A 80 60.60 51.07 15.71
CA GLU A 80 61.46 49.98 15.21
C GLU A 80 60.58 48.92 14.52
N ILE A 81 61.09 48.36 13.41
CA ILE A 81 60.43 47.31 12.67
C ILE A 81 61.06 45.99 13.09
N VAL A 82 60.27 45.15 13.79
CA VAL A 82 60.65 43.78 14.16
C VAL A 82 60.06 42.83 13.11
N LYS A 83 60.89 42.09 12.40
CA LYS A 83 60.55 41.08 11.44
C LYS A 83 60.81 39.71 12.04
N GLU A 84 59.75 38.88 12.11
CA GLU A 84 59.83 37.49 12.52
C GLU A 84 59.30 36.59 11.39
N ASN A 85 60.22 35.84 10.75
CA ASN A 85 59.88 34.95 9.65
C ASN A 85 59.77 33.51 10.14
N GLY A 86 58.89 32.69 9.52
CA GLY A 86 58.73 31.26 9.81
C GLY A 86 58.15 31.00 11.21
N ILE A 87 57.22 31.83 11.66
CA ILE A 87 56.46 31.55 12.88
C ILE A 87 55.52 30.38 12.57
N PHE A 88 55.67 29.28 13.32
CA PHE A 88 54.78 28.10 13.19
C PHE A 88 54.11 27.81 14.53
N ASN A 89 52.80 28.05 14.59
CA ASN A 89 51.98 27.80 15.77
C ASN A 89 51.08 26.59 15.54
N GLN A 90 50.98 25.74 16.54
CA GLN A 90 50.11 24.56 16.52
C GLN A 90 49.15 24.67 17.70
N THR A 91 47.89 24.35 17.43
CA THR A 91 46.85 24.29 18.47
C THR A 91 46.16 22.91 18.42
N ILE A 92 46.09 22.29 19.58
CA ILE A 92 45.31 21.05 19.80
C ILE A 92 44.22 21.39 20.80
N ASP A 93 42.99 21.24 20.37
CA ASP A 93 41.79 21.42 21.22
C ASP A 93 41.09 20.09 21.38
N ALA A 94 40.65 19.77 22.59
CA ALA A 94 39.77 18.63 22.86
C ALA A 94 38.79 19.02 23.97
N GLY A 95 37.49 18.80 23.72
CA GLY A 95 36.50 19.23 24.69
C GLY A 95 35.07 18.70 24.37
N VAL A 96 34.21 18.83 25.36
CA VAL A 96 32.80 18.60 25.25
C VAL A 96 32.07 19.93 25.11
N ASN A 97 31.25 20.06 24.08
CA ASN A 97 30.45 21.26 23.81
C ASN A 97 28.97 20.94 23.95
N LEU A 98 28.23 21.83 24.62
CA LEU A 98 26.81 21.78 24.78
C LEU A 98 26.17 22.94 24.02
N ASN A 99 25.24 22.65 23.13
CA ASN A 99 24.52 23.65 22.36
C ASN A 99 23.04 23.55 22.65
N PHE A 100 22.40 24.68 22.97
CA PHE A 100 20.99 24.75 23.29
C PHE A 100 20.34 25.98 22.64
N THR A 101 19.28 25.75 21.87
CA THR A 101 18.45 26.82 21.30
C THR A 101 17.37 27.21 22.29
N ILE A 102 17.51 28.36 22.95
CA ILE A 102 16.53 28.89 23.91
C ILE A 102 15.30 29.44 23.19
N PHE A 103 15.56 30.18 22.09
CA PHE A 103 14.50 30.77 21.28
C PHE A 103 14.95 30.90 19.81
N GLU A 104 14.06 30.58 18.89
CA GLU A 104 14.29 30.75 17.45
C GLU A 104 12.94 31.06 16.74
N GLY A 105 12.28 32.14 17.16
CA GLY A 105 11.05 32.60 16.52
C GLY A 105 9.91 31.55 16.49
N PHE A 106 9.80 30.70 17.52
CA PHE A 106 8.86 29.58 17.61
C PHE A 106 9.15 28.42 16.63
N ASN A 107 10.32 28.38 16.00
CA ASN A 107 10.72 27.30 15.10
C ASN A 107 10.61 25.93 15.78
N VAL A 108 11.23 25.74 16.94
CA VAL A 108 11.26 24.48 17.69
C VAL A 108 9.84 23.96 17.97
N SER A 109 8.94 24.83 18.47
CA SER A 109 7.55 24.43 18.76
C SER A 109 6.75 24.12 17.51
N THR A 110 7.00 24.83 16.41
CA THR A 110 6.36 24.57 15.11
C THR A 110 6.88 23.28 14.48
N THR A 111 8.19 23.02 14.59
CA THR A 111 8.81 21.76 14.15
C THR A 111 8.20 20.57 14.91
N TYR A 112 8.02 20.67 16.23
CA TYR A 112 7.39 19.61 17.01
C TYR A 112 5.95 19.33 16.52
N LYS A 113 5.16 20.40 16.26
CA LYS A 113 3.81 20.25 15.70
C LYS A 113 3.84 19.59 14.31
N LYS A 114 4.80 19.96 13.46
CA LYS A 114 4.99 19.33 12.15
C LYS A 114 5.35 17.85 12.29
N LEU A 115 6.25 17.49 13.20
CA LEU A 115 6.60 16.08 13.47
C LEU A 115 5.38 15.28 13.96
N LYS A 116 4.50 15.87 14.78
CA LYS A 116 3.25 15.23 15.21
C LYS A 116 2.24 15.06 14.06
N GLU A 117 2.14 16.01 13.13
CA GLU A 117 1.32 15.82 11.93
C GLU A 117 1.89 14.72 11.01
N LEU A 118 3.23 14.65 10.87
CA LEU A 118 3.91 13.60 10.10
C LEU A 118 3.73 12.21 10.75
N GLN A 119 3.74 12.13 12.08
CA GLN A 119 3.40 10.91 12.82
C GLN A 119 1.99 10.42 12.44
N GLY A 120 0.99 11.30 12.56
CA GLY A 120 -0.37 10.93 12.18
C GLY A 120 -0.56 10.69 10.67
N GLN A 121 0.31 11.25 9.81
CA GLN A 121 0.35 10.88 8.39
C GLN A 121 0.84 9.43 8.21
N GLY A 122 1.86 9.01 8.98
CA GLY A 122 2.35 7.63 9.01
C GLY A 122 1.26 6.63 9.43
N GLU A 123 0.45 6.98 10.44
CA GLU A 123 -0.71 6.17 10.87
C GLU A 123 -1.76 6.03 9.74
N LEU A 124 -2.09 7.14 9.05
CA LEU A 124 -3.03 7.11 7.93
C LEU A 124 -2.50 6.26 6.76
N ASN A 125 -1.22 6.37 6.44
CA ASN A 125 -0.61 5.56 5.38
C ASN A 125 -0.67 4.06 5.71
N THR A 126 -0.48 3.69 6.96
CA THR A 126 -0.64 2.29 7.42
C THR A 126 -2.10 1.85 7.29
N ARG A 127 -3.06 2.71 7.65
CA ARG A 127 -4.48 2.43 7.50
C ARG A 127 -4.87 2.26 6.03
N ILE A 128 -4.38 3.10 5.12
CA ILE A 128 -4.57 2.95 3.66
C ILE A 128 -4.05 1.60 3.19
N ALA A 129 -2.85 1.19 3.64
CA ALA A 129 -2.27 -0.09 3.27
C ALA A 129 -3.11 -1.29 3.79
N VAL A 130 -3.66 -1.20 5.00
CA VAL A 130 -4.59 -2.20 5.55
C VAL A 130 -5.87 -2.27 4.70
N GLU A 131 -6.50 -1.12 4.41
CA GLU A 131 -7.73 -1.05 3.62
C GLU A 131 -7.54 -1.62 2.21
N ASN A 132 -6.42 -1.29 1.55
CA ASN A 132 -6.07 -1.83 0.23
C ASN A 132 -5.83 -3.36 0.29
N LEU A 133 -5.15 -3.85 1.31
CA LEU A 133 -4.88 -5.28 1.46
C LEU A 133 -6.17 -6.06 1.73
N VAL A 134 -7.05 -5.57 2.61
CA VAL A 134 -8.36 -6.18 2.88
C VAL A 134 -9.21 -6.24 1.62
N ALA A 135 -9.32 -5.13 0.89
CA ALA A 135 -10.05 -5.09 -0.38
C ALA A 135 -9.44 -6.03 -1.42
N GLY A 136 -8.10 -6.06 -1.55
CA GLY A 136 -7.38 -6.93 -2.47
C GLY A 136 -7.56 -8.42 -2.16
N ILE A 137 -7.41 -8.83 -0.90
CA ILE A 137 -7.63 -10.22 -0.49
C ILE A 137 -9.09 -10.62 -0.71
N THR A 138 -10.04 -9.76 -0.35
CA THR A 138 -11.47 -10.05 -0.54
C THR A 138 -11.81 -10.22 -2.02
N ALA A 139 -11.32 -9.34 -2.89
CA ALA A 139 -11.53 -9.43 -4.33
C ALA A 139 -10.93 -10.71 -4.92
N GLU A 140 -9.68 -11.06 -4.55
CA GLU A 140 -9.01 -12.26 -5.06
C GLU A 140 -9.59 -13.55 -4.49
N TYR A 141 -10.06 -13.55 -3.23
CA TYR A 141 -10.77 -14.67 -2.63
C TYR A 141 -12.05 -15.01 -3.42
N TYR A 142 -12.87 -14.00 -3.76
CA TYR A 142 -14.07 -14.21 -4.58
C TYR A 142 -13.74 -14.50 -6.05
N ASN A 143 -12.63 -13.97 -6.59
CA ASN A 143 -12.13 -14.38 -7.89
C ASN A 143 -11.77 -15.88 -7.90
N TYR A 144 -11.06 -16.35 -6.89
CA TYR A 144 -10.69 -17.76 -6.76
C TYR A 144 -11.94 -18.67 -6.70
N ILE A 145 -12.96 -18.30 -5.93
CA ILE A 145 -14.26 -18.99 -5.90
C ILE A 145 -14.90 -19.02 -7.30
N GLN A 146 -14.89 -17.88 -8.00
CA GLN A 146 -15.39 -17.79 -9.36
C GLN A 146 -14.66 -18.78 -10.29
N GLN A 147 -13.34 -18.84 -10.25
CA GLN A 147 -12.56 -19.77 -11.07
C GLN A 147 -12.83 -21.24 -10.71
N GLN A 148 -13.06 -21.56 -9.45
CA GLN A 148 -13.45 -22.92 -9.02
C GLN A 148 -14.81 -23.33 -9.58
N ILE A 149 -15.81 -22.45 -9.51
CA ILE A 149 -17.15 -22.73 -10.04
C ILE A 149 -17.07 -22.91 -11.58
N ARG A 150 -16.34 -22.04 -12.27
CA ARG A 150 -16.09 -22.17 -13.72
C ARG A 150 -15.45 -23.50 -14.08
N LEU A 151 -14.42 -23.92 -13.33
CA LEU A 151 -13.76 -25.20 -13.58
C LEU A 151 -14.73 -26.37 -13.42
N LYS A 152 -15.60 -26.32 -12.40
CA LYS A 152 -16.66 -27.33 -12.19
C LYS A 152 -17.61 -27.38 -13.40
N ASN A 153 -18.05 -26.22 -13.92
CA ASN A 153 -18.95 -26.14 -15.08
C ASN A 153 -18.27 -26.68 -16.35
N PHE A 154 -17.02 -26.30 -16.60
CA PHE A 154 -16.28 -26.85 -17.77
C PHE A 154 -16.01 -28.35 -17.64
N LYS A 155 -15.73 -28.87 -16.44
CA LYS A 155 -15.61 -30.31 -16.19
C LYS A 155 -16.90 -31.06 -16.54
N TYR A 156 -18.05 -30.49 -16.18
CA TYR A 156 -19.33 -31.02 -16.54
C TYR A 156 -19.59 -30.99 -18.07
N ALA A 157 -19.26 -29.88 -18.72
CA ALA A 157 -19.34 -29.72 -20.17
C ALA A 157 -18.52 -30.78 -20.93
N VAL A 158 -17.27 -31.02 -20.49
CA VAL A 158 -16.38 -32.05 -21.09
C VAL A 158 -16.97 -33.45 -20.89
N ALA A 159 -17.49 -33.76 -19.69
CA ALA A 159 -18.12 -35.07 -19.44
C ALA A 159 -19.32 -35.32 -20.37
N LEU A 160 -20.15 -34.30 -20.57
CA LEU A 160 -21.32 -34.35 -21.43
C LEU A 160 -20.94 -34.48 -22.92
N SER A 161 -20.01 -33.70 -23.43
CA SER A 161 -19.55 -33.78 -24.81
C SER A 161 -18.81 -35.09 -25.11
N LYS A 162 -18.11 -35.67 -24.12
CA LYS A 162 -17.53 -37.01 -24.22
C LYS A 162 -18.59 -38.10 -24.40
N GLU A 163 -19.63 -38.04 -23.58
CA GLU A 163 -20.73 -39.00 -23.67
C GLU A 163 -21.48 -38.87 -24.99
N ARG A 164 -21.76 -37.64 -25.45
CA ARG A 164 -22.35 -37.40 -26.77
C ARG A 164 -21.47 -37.97 -27.90
N LEU A 165 -20.18 -37.75 -27.88
CA LEU A 165 -19.25 -38.32 -28.85
C LEU A 165 -19.31 -39.84 -28.87
N ARG A 166 -19.37 -40.48 -27.70
CA ARG A 166 -19.52 -41.95 -27.57
C ARG A 166 -20.80 -42.47 -28.23
N VAL A 167 -21.93 -41.78 -27.97
CA VAL A 167 -23.22 -42.17 -28.54
C VAL A 167 -23.24 -41.97 -30.07
N VAL A 168 -22.72 -40.84 -30.57
CA VAL A 168 -22.67 -40.53 -32.02
C VAL A 168 -21.74 -41.50 -32.71
N GLU A 169 -20.60 -41.86 -32.13
CA GLU A 169 -19.67 -42.86 -32.69
C GLU A 169 -20.32 -44.22 -32.84
N GLN A 170 -21.06 -44.70 -31.86
CA GLN A 170 -21.81 -45.97 -31.93
C GLN A 170 -22.86 -45.94 -33.03
N ARG A 171 -23.67 -44.86 -33.10
CA ARG A 171 -24.72 -44.71 -34.11
C ARG A 171 -24.10 -44.57 -35.54
N TYR A 172 -22.95 -43.94 -35.71
CA TYR A 172 -22.20 -43.87 -36.97
C TYR A 172 -21.74 -45.28 -37.41
N ARG A 173 -21.21 -46.08 -36.50
CA ARG A 173 -20.73 -47.44 -36.79
C ARG A 173 -21.84 -48.39 -37.28
N ILE A 174 -23.06 -48.19 -36.82
CA ILE A 174 -24.22 -48.96 -37.25
C ILE A 174 -24.97 -48.29 -38.43
N GLY A 175 -24.45 -47.21 -39.00
CA GLY A 175 -25.01 -46.56 -40.20
C GLY A 175 -26.16 -45.59 -39.95
N ASN A 176 -26.53 -45.30 -38.71
CA ASN A 176 -27.65 -44.42 -38.35
C ASN A 176 -27.29 -42.94 -38.27
N PHE A 177 -26.00 -42.57 -38.33
CA PHE A 177 -25.49 -41.18 -38.30
C PHE A 177 -24.51 -40.93 -39.43
N SER A 178 -24.44 -39.69 -39.90
CA SER A 178 -23.50 -39.30 -40.96
C SER A 178 -22.07 -39.16 -40.41
N GLY A 179 -21.06 -39.27 -41.30
CA GLY A 179 -19.67 -38.98 -40.98
C GLY A 179 -19.48 -37.51 -40.50
N LEU A 180 -20.33 -36.60 -40.99
CA LEU A 180 -20.35 -35.19 -40.56
C LEU A 180 -20.70 -35.04 -39.08
N ASP A 181 -21.77 -35.72 -38.63
CA ASP A 181 -22.22 -35.71 -37.22
C ASP A 181 -21.12 -36.21 -36.28
N TYR A 182 -20.42 -37.30 -36.71
CA TYR A 182 -19.31 -37.84 -35.92
C TYR A 182 -18.13 -36.83 -35.81
N GLN A 183 -17.72 -36.22 -36.95
CA GLN A 183 -16.66 -35.24 -36.94
C GLN A 183 -17.04 -34.00 -36.12
N GLN A 184 -18.28 -33.53 -36.19
CA GLN A 184 -18.77 -32.41 -35.42
C GLN A 184 -18.73 -32.72 -33.88
N ALA A 185 -19.20 -33.90 -33.47
CA ALA A 185 -19.14 -34.32 -32.07
C ALA A 185 -17.69 -34.37 -31.52
N LYS A 186 -16.74 -34.77 -32.38
CA LYS A 186 -15.32 -34.80 -32.04
C LYS A 186 -14.74 -33.40 -31.90
N VAL A 187 -15.06 -32.46 -32.81
CA VAL A 187 -14.69 -31.04 -32.72
C VAL A 187 -15.23 -30.42 -31.44
N ASP A 188 -16.50 -30.67 -31.09
CA ASP A 188 -17.11 -30.14 -29.88
C ASP A 188 -16.43 -30.65 -28.60
N PHE A 189 -16.12 -31.96 -28.53
CA PHE A 189 -15.38 -32.55 -27.38
C PHE A 189 -13.99 -31.94 -27.25
N ASN A 190 -13.26 -31.78 -28.36
CA ASN A 190 -11.93 -31.17 -28.34
C ASN A 190 -12.00 -29.70 -27.90
N SER A 191 -13.01 -28.95 -28.36
CA SER A 191 -13.24 -27.55 -27.95
C SER A 191 -13.51 -27.43 -26.46
N ASP A 192 -14.42 -28.26 -25.91
CA ASP A 192 -14.75 -28.26 -24.49
C ASP A 192 -13.53 -28.69 -23.62
N SER A 193 -12.76 -29.68 -24.10
CA SER A 193 -11.52 -30.12 -23.44
C SER A 193 -10.47 -29.01 -23.41
N SER A 194 -10.32 -28.26 -24.51
CA SER A 194 -9.40 -27.11 -24.58
C SER A 194 -9.81 -26.00 -23.62
N ALA A 195 -11.14 -25.70 -23.55
CA ALA A 195 -11.67 -24.70 -22.62
C ALA A 195 -11.43 -25.11 -21.14
N PHE A 196 -11.62 -26.39 -20.83
CA PHE A 196 -11.34 -26.94 -19.48
C PHE A 196 -9.86 -26.78 -19.10
N MET A 197 -8.92 -27.08 -20.01
CA MET A 197 -7.48 -26.92 -19.75
C MET A 197 -7.11 -25.45 -19.49
N LYS A 198 -7.64 -24.51 -20.28
CA LYS A 198 -7.44 -23.07 -20.05
C LYS A 198 -8.01 -22.62 -18.70
N GLN A 199 -9.15 -23.19 -18.30
CA GLN A 199 -9.74 -22.86 -17.01
C GLN A 199 -8.94 -23.44 -15.82
N GLN A 200 -8.27 -24.58 -15.99
CA GLN A 200 -7.33 -25.08 -14.98
C GLN A 200 -6.16 -24.11 -14.76
N GLU A 201 -5.59 -23.56 -15.85
CA GLU A 201 -4.56 -22.55 -15.78
C GLU A 201 -5.06 -21.27 -15.07
N ALA A 202 -6.26 -20.79 -15.41
CA ALA A 202 -6.85 -19.61 -14.78
C ALA A 202 -7.08 -19.80 -13.27
N LEU A 203 -7.55 -20.98 -12.85
CA LEU A 203 -7.69 -21.31 -11.43
C LEU A 203 -6.35 -21.33 -10.71
N GLN A 204 -5.33 -21.93 -11.32
CA GLN A 204 -3.98 -21.96 -10.74
C GLN A 204 -3.38 -20.56 -10.62
N SER A 205 -3.55 -19.70 -11.62
CA SER A 205 -3.11 -18.31 -11.57
C SER A 205 -3.79 -17.52 -10.45
N SER A 206 -5.09 -17.71 -10.25
CA SER A 206 -5.82 -17.07 -9.15
C SER A 206 -5.36 -17.62 -7.77
N ALA A 207 -5.07 -18.92 -7.64
CA ALA A 207 -4.50 -19.48 -6.43
C ALA A 207 -3.13 -18.86 -6.09
N ILE A 208 -2.28 -18.66 -7.10
CA ILE A 208 -0.97 -18.01 -6.94
C ILE A 208 -1.14 -16.56 -6.49
N ALA A 209 -2.04 -15.80 -7.10
CA ALA A 209 -2.31 -14.41 -6.73
C ALA A 209 -2.83 -14.30 -5.28
N LEU A 210 -3.74 -15.18 -4.87
CA LEU A 210 -4.22 -15.21 -3.49
C LEU A 210 -3.09 -15.57 -2.51
N ASN A 211 -2.27 -16.60 -2.81
CA ASN A 211 -1.12 -16.98 -1.99
C ASN A 211 -0.09 -15.84 -1.87
N GLU A 212 0.13 -15.05 -2.92
CA GLU A 212 1.00 -13.87 -2.90
C GLU A 212 0.47 -12.81 -1.93
N LEU A 213 -0.82 -12.49 -1.97
CA LEU A 213 -1.44 -11.54 -1.03
C LEU A 213 -1.33 -12.01 0.43
N LEU A 214 -1.42 -13.34 0.65
CA LEU A 214 -1.24 -13.96 1.96
C LEU A 214 0.23 -14.05 2.39
N ALA A 215 1.18 -13.75 1.50
CA ALA A 215 2.63 -13.86 1.68
C ALA A 215 3.08 -15.28 2.09
N ARG A 216 2.53 -16.31 1.44
CA ARG A 216 2.95 -17.70 1.64
C ARG A 216 4.26 -17.99 0.91
N GLU A 217 5.11 -18.81 1.50
CA GLU A 217 6.39 -19.22 0.88
C GLU A 217 6.16 -20.04 -0.40
N ASN A 218 5.20 -20.96 -0.36
CA ASN A 218 4.86 -21.78 -1.52
C ASN A 218 3.60 -21.22 -2.21
N LEU A 219 3.82 -20.51 -3.30
CA LEU A 219 2.74 -19.85 -4.07
C LEU A 219 1.88 -20.86 -4.86
N ASN A 220 2.40 -22.06 -5.14
CA ASN A 220 1.75 -23.03 -6.03
C ASN A 220 0.88 -24.06 -5.28
N VAL A 221 0.51 -23.79 -4.04
CA VAL A 221 -0.35 -24.67 -3.25
C VAL A 221 -1.82 -24.31 -3.51
N PRO A 222 -2.68 -25.26 -3.87
CA PRO A 222 -4.11 -25.02 -3.96
C PRO A 222 -4.67 -24.64 -2.59
N ILE A 223 -5.67 -23.78 -2.59
CA ILE A 223 -6.34 -23.32 -1.37
C ILE A 223 -7.73 -23.95 -1.34
N ALA A 224 -8.04 -24.71 -0.30
CA ALA A 224 -9.41 -25.15 -0.05
C ALA A 224 -10.15 -23.97 0.61
N VAL A 225 -11.19 -23.44 -0.05
CA VAL A 225 -12.03 -22.36 0.48
C VAL A 225 -13.38 -22.90 0.98
N ALA A 226 -13.92 -22.27 2.02
CA ALA A 226 -15.16 -22.68 2.65
C ALA A 226 -16.38 -22.29 1.80
N ASP A 227 -16.33 -21.13 1.15
CA ASP A 227 -17.44 -20.59 0.40
C ASP A 227 -17.55 -21.23 -0.98
N THR A 228 -18.78 -21.60 -1.35
CA THR A 228 -19.09 -22.20 -2.65
C THR A 228 -19.94 -21.31 -3.54
N SER A 229 -20.30 -20.12 -3.06
CA SER A 229 -21.10 -19.11 -3.76
C SER A 229 -20.60 -17.71 -3.47
N ILE A 230 -20.95 -16.75 -4.33
CA ILE A 230 -20.64 -15.34 -4.14
C ILE A 230 -21.90 -14.66 -3.64
N GLU A 231 -21.93 -14.34 -2.34
CA GLU A 231 -23.02 -13.59 -1.74
C GLU A 231 -22.75 -12.08 -1.84
N VAL A 232 -23.77 -11.33 -2.22
CA VAL A 232 -23.71 -9.89 -2.44
C VAL A 232 -24.66 -9.19 -1.47
N ALA A 233 -24.20 -8.14 -0.82
CA ALA A 233 -25.04 -7.28 0.00
C ALA A 233 -26.01 -6.49 -0.89
N SER A 234 -27.31 -6.51 -0.56
CA SER A 234 -28.36 -5.81 -1.33
C SER A 234 -28.80 -4.49 -0.71
N GLU A 235 -28.36 -4.16 0.51
CA GLU A 235 -28.92 -3.08 1.33
C GLU A 235 -27.98 -1.86 1.51
N LEU A 236 -27.03 -1.64 0.59
CA LEU A 236 -26.18 -0.45 0.66
C LEU A 236 -27.00 0.81 0.34
N GLN A 237 -26.81 1.86 1.15
CA GLN A 237 -27.49 3.13 0.99
C GLN A 237 -26.51 4.22 0.57
N PHE A 238 -26.79 4.90 -0.55
CA PHE A 238 -25.89 5.91 -1.13
C PHE A 238 -25.57 7.07 -0.17
N GLU A 239 -26.60 7.60 0.51
CA GLU A 239 -26.42 8.74 1.43
C GLU A 239 -25.52 8.39 2.62
N HIS A 240 -25.63 7.16 3.13
CA HIS A 240 -24.76 6.67 4.19
C HIS A 240 -23.32 6.48 3.72
N LEU A 241 -23.11 5.95 2.50
CA LEU A 241 -21.78 5.80 1.90
C LEU A 241 -21.14 7.17 1.65
N MET A 242 -21.90 8.17 1.14
CA MET A 242 -21.43 9.52 0.88
C MET A 242 -21.00 10.22 2.17
N SER A 243 -21.82 10.18 3.23
CA SER A 243 -21.47 10.79 4.52
C SER A 243 -20.25 10.13 5.14
N SER A 244 -20.20 8.78 5.14
CA SER A 244 -19.06 8.03 5.65
C SER A 244 -17.76 8.32 4.86
N MET A 245 -17.82 8.40 3.53
CA MET A 245 -16.68 8.78 2.70
C MET A 245 -16.13 10.16 3.10
N MET A 246 -16.96 11.16 3.29
CA MET A 246 -16.54 12.50 3.67
C MET A 246 -15.86 12.57 5.03
N GLU A 247 -16.23 11.68 5.95
CA GLU A 247 -15.70 11.64 7.32
C GLU A 247 -14.51 10.70 7.46
N ASN A 248 -14.57 9.53 6.85
CA ASN A 248 -13.70 8.38 7.17
C ASN A 248 -12.73 7.98 6.06
N ASN A 249 -12.90 8.52 4.82
CA ASN A 249 -12.00 8.15 3.73
C ASN A 249 -10.56 8.57 4.04
N THR A 250 -9.67 7.58 4.09
CA THR A 250 -8.27 7.76 4.51
C THR A 250 -7.47 8.65 3.57
N SER A 251 -7.73 8.61 2.26
CA SER A 251 -7.08 9.50 1.29
C SER A 251 -7.49 10.96 1.49
N LEU A 252 -8.77 11.23 1.78
CA LEU A 252 -9.24 12.58 2.09
C LEU A 252 -8.68 13.07 3.42
N LEU A 253 -8.58 12.21 4.44
CA LEU A 253 -7.95 12.54 5.72
C LEU A 253 -6.47 12.85 5.54
N SER A 254 -5.76 12.13 4.65
CA SER A 254 -4.37 12.39 4.28
C SER A 254 -4.23 13.78 3.63
N ALA A 255 -5.03 14.11 2.62
CA ALA A 255 -5.01 15.42 1.96
C ALA A 255 -5.29 16.59 2.94
N ARG A 256 -6.18 16.38 3.93
CA ARG A 256 -6.40 17.36 5.01
C ARG A 256 -5.17 17.55 5.90
N ARG A 257 -4.38 16.50 6.14
CA ARG A 257 -3.11 16.61 6.88
C ARG A 257 -2.04 17.32 6.05
N ASP A 258 -1.94 17.04 4.75
CA ASP A 258 -1.01 17.72 3.84
C ASP A 258 -1.27 19.23 3.81
N SER A 259 -2.53 19.66 3.81
CA SER A 259 -2.91 21.08 3.93
C SER A 259 -2.43 21.69 5.27
N ARG A 260 -2.50 20.94 6.39
CA ARG A 260 -1.96 21.40 7.70
C ARG A 260 -0.43 21.44 7.71
N LEU A 261 0.24 20.47 7.10
CA LEU A 261 1.69 20.46 6.95
C LEU A 261 2.18 21.69 6.17
N ALA A 262 1.54 22.02 5.06
CA ALA A 262 1.86 23.23 4.28
C ALA A 262 1.71 24.51 5.11
N MET A 263 0.69 24.61 5.98
CA MET A 263 0.55 25.75 6.93
C MET A 263 1.71 25.79 7.95
N LEU A 264 2.14 24.64 8.46
CA LEU A 264 3.27 24.57 9.41
C LEU A 264 4.57 24.93 8.71
N ASP A 265 4.79 24.53 7.46
CA ASP A 265 5.96 24.93 6.67
C ASP A 265 6.00 26.44 6.43
N TYR A 266 4.87 27.08 6.16
CA TYR A 266 4.79 28.53 6.12
C TYR A 266 5.17 29.17 7.46
N LYS A 267 4.71 28.63 8.61
CA LYS A 267 5.06 29.13 9.94
C LYS A 267 6.55 28.97 10.23
N LEU A 268 7.19 27.87 9.77
CA LEU A 268 8.64 27.70 9.85
C LEU A 268 9.39 28.75 9.04
N LYS A 269 8.88 29.16 7.87
CA LYS A 269 9.49 30.27 7.11
C LYS A 269 9.26 31.64 7.77
N VAL A 270 8.15 31.81 8.47
CA VAL A 270 7.90 33.01 9.27
C VAL A 270 8.81 33.06 10.50
N SER A 271 9.10 31.93 11.17
CA SER A 271 9.95 31.89 12.35
C SER A 271 11.36 32.43 12.08
N GLN A 272 11.89 32.25 10.87
CA GLN A 272 13.20 32.74 10.46
C GLN A 272 13.30 34.29 10.38
N THR A 273 12.16 35.01 10.50
CA THR A 273 12.15 36.49 10.57
C THR A 273 12.35 37.04 11.97
N TYR A 274 12.28 36.17 12.98
CA TYR A 274 12.47 36.55 14.39
C TYR A 274 13.91 36.41 14.81
N PRO A 275 14.33 37.09 15.91
CA PRO A 275 15.64 36.86 16.51
C PRO A 275 15.76 35.44 17.06
N TYR A 276 16.99 34.95 17.14
CA TYR A 276 17.29 33.68 17.83
C TYR A 276 18.17 33.96 19.06
N VAL A 277 18.05 33.10 20.07
CA VAL A 277 18.86 33.07 21.28
C VAL A 277 19.37 31.64 21.47
N ARG A 278 20.70 31.51 21.44
CA ARG A 278 21.38 30.22 21.62
C ARG A 278 22.32 30.29 22.79
N LEU A 279 22.34 29.25 23.59
CA LEU A 279 23.28 29.02 24.67
C LEU A 279 24.32 28.00 24.20
N ASN A 280 25.59 28.35 24.37
CA ASN A 280 26.73 27.47 24.14
C ASN A 280 27.50 27.35 25.45
N ALA A 281 27.89 26.14 25.85
CA ALA A 281 28.74 25.87 26.98
C ALA A 281 29.74 24.78 26.58
N GLY A 282 31.00 24.94 27.03
CA GLY A 282 32.07 23.99 26.74
C GLY A 282 32.92 23.71 27.97
N TYR A 283 33.53 22.53 28.00
CA TYR A 283 34.60 22.19 28.91
C TYR A 283 35.67 21.45 28.14
N GLY A 284 36.88 22.03 28.09
CA GLY A 284 37.92 21.49 27.22
C GLY A 284 39.32 21.85 27.60
N TYR A 285 40.25 21.14 26.96
CA TYR A 285 41.70 21.37 27.06
C TYR A 285 42.21 21.87 25.72
N THR A 286 42.95 23.02 25.78
CA THR A 286 43.64 23.60 24.63
C THR A 286 45.14 23.58 24.88
N LEU A 287 45.92 22.99 23.99
CA LEU A 287 47.38 23.01 23.98
C LEU A 287 47.89 23.78 22.76
N ASN A 288 48.53 24.91 23.03
CA ASN A 288 49.22 25.70 22.01
C ASN A 288 50.73 25.41 22.07
N LYS A 289 51.34 25.12 20.94
CA LYS A 289 52.78 25.01 20.77
C LYS A 289 53.27 26.12 19.84
N TYR A 290 54.37 26.74 20.26
CA TYR A 290 54.98 27.88 19.57
C TYR A 290 56.42 27.52 19.19
N ASN A 291 56.88 27.83 17.97
CA ASN A 291 58.28 27.66 17.59
C ASN A 291 59.12 28.90 17.86
N LYS A 292 58.47 30.06 18.14
CA LYS A 292 59.07 31.32 18.46
C LYS A 292 58.38 32.05 19.61
N GLY A 293 59.06 32.96 20.28
CA GLY A 293 58.52 33.69 21.41
C GLY A 293 58.99 33.15 22.77
N ALA A 294 58.54 33.76 23.88
CA ALA A 294 58.95 33.41 25.24
C ALA A 294 58.42 32.07 25.74
N ASN A 295 57.34 31.58 25.16
CA ASN A 295 56.68 30.34 25.57
C ASN A 295 56.83 29.25 24.49
N TYR A 296 57.32 28.07 24.89
CA TYR A 296 57.34 26.90 24.01
C TYR A 296 55.99 26.25 23.88
N HIS A 297 55.21 26.15 24.95
CA HIS A 297 53.82 25.65 24.95
C HIS A 297 52.99 26.35 26.02
N ARG A 298 51.67 26.36 25.80
CA ARG A 298 50.67 26.81 26.77
C ARG A 298 49.52 25.84 26.78
N GLY A 299 49.30 25.14 27.91
CA GLY A 299 48.14 24.32 28.16
C GLY A 299 47.09 25.07 28.98
N SER A 300 45.83 25.00 28.63
CA SER A 300 44.74 25.53 29.41
C SER A 300 43.60 24.52 29.47
N LEU A 301 43.07 24.30 30.66
CA LEU A 301 41.86 23.49 30.92
C LEU A 301 40.83 24.41 31.53
N GLY A 302 39.61 24.43 31.00
CA GLY A 302 38.60 25.33 31.52
C GLY A 302 37.21 25.11 30.93
N ALA A 303 36.25 25.80 31.53
CA ALA A 303 34.90 25.92 31.01
C ALA A 303 34.74 27.27 30.31
N ASP A 304 34.03 27.23 29.20
CA ASP A 304 33.52 28.40 28.49
C ASP A 304 32.01 28.35 28.37
N PHE A 305 31.38 29.48 28.39
CA PHE A 305 29.95 29.61 28.14
C PHE A 305 29.65 30.93 27.46
N GLY A 306 28.61 30.92 26.65
CA GLY A 306 28.20 32.14 25.92
C GLY A 306 26.73 32.08 25.55
N VAL A 307 26.13 33.25 25.45
CA VAL A 307 24.76 33.43 24.88
C VAL A 307 24.91 34.21 23.60
N THR A 308 24.43 33.65 22.50
CA THR A 308 24.43 34.32 21.20
C THR A 308 23.01 34.76 20.89
N ILE A 309 22.83 36.07 20.67
CA ILE A 309 21.58 36.65 20.18
C ILE A 309 21.84 37.19 18.80
N GLY A 310 21.04 36.76 17.82
CA GLY A 310 21.20 37.20 16.45
C GLY A 310 19.86 37.31 15.72
N MET A 311 19.84 38.07 14.65
CA MET A 311 18.70 38.19 13.77
C MET A 311 19.18 38.44 12.35
N ASN A 312 18.57 37.81 11.38
CA ASN A 312 18.85 38.09 9.98
C ASN A 312 18.13 39.38 9.55
N ILE A 313 18.91 40.44 9.29
CA ILE A 313 18.34 41.75 8.91
C ILE A 313 18.09 41.84 7.41
N PHE A 314 18.96 41.27 6.59
CA PHE A 314 18.87 41.26 5.14
C PHE A 314 19.56 40.05 4.54
N ASP A 315 18.84 39.31 3.70
CA ASP A 315 19.30 38.09 3.04
C ASP A 315 19.12 38.12 1.51
N GLY A 316 19.14 39.33 0.92
CA GLY A 316 18.83 39.48 -0.50
C GLY A 316 17.34 39.25 -0.87
N ASN A 317 16.41 39.47 0.06
CA ASN A 317 14.99 39.20 -0.07
C ASN A 317 14.61 37.69 -0.26
N ASN A 318 15.51 36.77 0.01
CA ASN A 318 15.27 35.34 -0.13
C ASN A 318 14.14 34.87 0.80
N LEU A 319 14.16 35.24 2.06
CA LEU A 319 13.13 34.87 3.03
C LEU A 319 11.73 35.43 2.62
N ARG A 320 11.69 36.63 2.05
CA ARG A 320 10.44 37.19 1.51
C ARG A 320 9.91 36.35 0.34
N ARG A 321 10.79 35.91 -0.57
CA ARG A 321 10.47 35.01 -1.69
C ARG A 321 9.97 33.65 -1.17
N GLU A 322 10.67 33.04 -0.22
CA GLU A 322 10.30 31.73 0.36
C GLU A 322 8.96 31.77 1.08
N ARG A 323 8.67 32.85 1.81
CA ARG A 323 7.34 33.06 2.43
C ARG A 323 6.22 33.19 1.41
N ARG A 324 6.46 33.87 0.26
CA ARG A 324 5.49 33.93 -0.83
C ARG A 324 5.26 32.55 -1.43
N ASN A 325 6.33 31.81 -1.70
CA ASN A 325 6.22 30.46 -2.24
C ASN A 325 5.48 29.52 -1.27
N ALA A 326 5.76 29.60 0.03
CA ALA A 326 5.06 28.82 1.04
C ALA A 326 3.55 29.16 1.12
N LYS A 327 3.15 30.43 0.88
CA LYS A 327 1.73 30.79 0.75
C LYS A 327 1.08 30.16 -0.47
N ILE A 328 1.77 30.12 -1.60
CA ILE A 328 1.29 29.44 -2.82
C ILE A 328 1.15 27.94 -2.55
N ASN A 329 2.11 27.32 -1.84
CA ASN A 329 2.02 25.91 -1.47
C ASN A 329 0.82 25.60 -0.54
N ILE A 330 0.42 26.52 0.35
CA ILE A 330 -0.82 26.38 1.13
C ILE A 330 -2.04 26.37 0.19
N GLU A 331 -2.06 27.27 -0.79
CA GLU A 331 -3.15 27.31 -1.77
C GLU A 331 -3.21 26.04 -2.62
N ASN A 332 -2.05 25.59 -3.10
CA ASN A 332 -1.94 24.33 -3.84
C ASN A 332 -2.47 23.15 -3.01
N ALA A 333 -2.05 23.01 -1.75
CA ALA A 333 -2.50 21.91 -0.87
C ALA A 333 -4.03 21.96 -0.60
N ARG A 334 -4.64 23.17 -0.59
CA ARG A 334 -6.11 23.32 -0.51
C ARG A 334 -6.81 22.91 -1.80
N LEU A 335 -6.23 23.29 -2.94
CA LEU A 335 -6.75 22.88 -4.25
C LEU A 335 -6.66 21.38 -4.42
N GLU A 336 -5.53 20.75 -4.05
CA GLU A 336 -5.34 19.29 -4.04
C GLU A 336 -6.35 18.57 -3.14
N GLN A 337 -6.65 19.14 -1.96
CA GLN A 337 -7.70 18.62 -1.08
C GLN A 337 -9.09 18.69 -1.75
N THR A 338 -9.41 19.83 -2.41
CA THR A 338 -10.69 20.00 -3.09
C THR A 338 -10.82 19.09 -4.30
N ASP A 339 -9.76 18.94 -5.07
CA ASP A 339 -9.67 18.02 -6.21
C ASP A 339 -9.86 16.57 -5.78
N MET A 340 -9.17 16.15 -4.71
CA MET A 340 -9.36 14.82 -4.10
C MET A 340 -10.82 14.58 -3.68
N GLU A 341 -11.45 15.57 -3.05
CA GLU A 341 -12.86 15.47 -2.66
C GLU A 341 -13.78 15.33 -3.87
N GLN A 342 -13.52 16.06 -4.94
CA GLN A 342 -14.30 15.99 -6.19
C GLN A 342 -14.08 14.63 -6.88
N THR A 343 -12.86 14.15 -6.94
CA THR A 343 -12.51 12.84 -7.51
C THR A 343 -13.23 11.72 -6.75
N LEU A 344 -13.13 11.70 -5.42
CA LEU A 344 -13.81 10.69 -4.60
C LEU A 344 -15.34 10.71 -4.77
N LYS A 345 -15.95 11.90 -4.88
CA LYS A 345 -17.39 12.01 -5.18
C LYS A 345 -17.72 11.43 -6.56
N SER A 346 -16.92 11.74 -7.57
CA SER A 346 -17.09 11.20 -8.93
C SER A 346 -16.98 9.67 -8.93
N ASP A 347 -15.95 9.14 -8.28
CA ASP A 347 -15.73 7.70 -8.18
C ASP A 347 -16.88 7.00 -7.44
N LEU A 348 -17.34 7.56 -6.32
CA LEU A 348 -18.47 7.02 -5.58
C LEU A 348 -19.75 7.00 -6.44
N TYR A 349 -20.05 8.06 -7.20
CA TYR A 349 -21.20 8.07 -8.12
C TYR A 349 -21.08 7.01 -9.20
N ASN A 350 -19.89 6.88 -9.82
CA ASN A 350 -19.66 5.91 -10.89
C ASN A 350 -19.79 4.46 -10.38
N ILE A 351 -19.16 4.14 -9.23
CA ILE A 351 -19.21 2.81 -8.63
C ILE A 351 -20.65 2.50 -8.16
N TRP A 352 -21.36 3.48 -7.61
CA TRP A 352 -22.75 3.31 -7.21
C TRP A 352 -23.67 3.00 -8.40
N GLN A 353 -23.51 3.70 -9.52
CA GLN A 353 -24.26 3.42 -10.74
C GLN A 353 -23.94 2.02 -11.27
N ALA A 354 -22.66 1.65 -11.28
CA ALA A 354 -22.23 0.31 -11.69
C ALA A 354 -22.84 -0.77 -10.77
N TYR A 355 -22.82 -0.55 -9.45
CA TYR A 355 -23.40 -1.46 -8.45
C TYR A 355 -24.90 -1.67 -8.69
N ARG A 356 -25.67 -0.59 -8.84
CA ARG A 356 -27.11 -0.68 -9.12
C ARG A 356 -27.41 -1.40 -10.42
N ASN A 357 -26.65 -1.10 -11.48
CA ASN A 357 -26.82 -1.77 -12.76
C ASN A 357 -26.49 -3.28 -12.66
N ASN A 358 -25.40 -3.62 -11.97
CA ASN A 358 -24.98 -5.00 -11.78
C ASN A 358 -25.98 -5.79 -10.94
N LEU A 359 -26.66 -5.20 -9.94
CA LEU A 359 -27.75 -5.83 -9.22
C LEU A 359 -28.91 -6.19 -10.14
N GLN A 360 -29.33 -5.27 -11.03
CA GLN A 360 -30.38 -5.54 -11.99
C GLN A 360 -29.98 -6.64 -12.99
N VAL A 361 -28.74 -6.60 -13.48
CA VAL A 361 -28.19 -7.64 -14.36
C VAL A 361 -28.14 -8.98 -13.64
N LEU A 362 -27.75 -9.01 -12.36
CA LEU A 362 -27.71 -10.22 -11.55
C LEU A 362 -29.09 -10.89 -11.43
N ASP A 363 -30.13 -10.10 -11.20
CA ASP A 363 -31.48 -10.62 -11.10
C ASP A 363 -31.98 -11.14 -12.44
N LEU A 364 -31.72 -10.43 -13.54
CA LEU A 364 -32.03 -10.92 -14.90
C LEU A 364 -31.31 -12.23 -15.25
N GLU A 365 -30.02 -12.36 -14.86
CA GLU A 365 -29.26 -13.57 -15.16
C GLU A 365 -29.68 -14.77 -14.27
N LYS A 366 -30.21 -14.52 -13.08
CA LYS A 366 -30.88 -15.60 -12.27
C LYS A 366 -32.10 -16.17 -12.98
N GLU A 367 -32.97 -15.31 -13.49
CA GLU A 367 -34.16 -15.73 -14.27
C GLU A 367 -33.74 -16.43 -15.57
N ASN A 368 -32.74 -15.89 -16.24
CA ASN A 368 -32.19 -16.42 -17.49
C ASN A 368 -31.61 -17.83 -17.31
N LEU A 369 -30.89 -18.06 -16.20
CA LEU A 369 -30.34 -19.38 -15.88
C LEU A 369 -31.46 -20.41 -15.66
N VAL A 370 -32.55 -20.06 -14.96
CA VAL A 370 -33.70 -20.95 -14.77
C VAL A 370 -34.30 -21.37 -16.13
N THR A 371 -34.51 -20.39 -17.02
CA THR A 371 -35.04 -20.62 -18.35
C THR A 371 -34.09 -21.44 -19.23
N ALA A 372 -32.80 -21.15 -19.20
CA ALA A 372 -31.78 -21.88 -19.97
C ALA A 372 -31.66 -23.35 -19.51
N ARG A 373 -31.79 -23.59 -18.19
CA ARG A 373 -31.76 -24.93 -17.62
C ARG A 373 -32.96 -25.75 -18.09
N LEU A 374 -34.18 -25.19 -18.00
CA LEU A 374 -35.37 -25.83 -18.48
C LEU A 374 -35.29 -26.12 -20.00
N ASN A 375 -34.84 -25.17 -20.80
CA ASN A 375 -34.64 -25.36 -22.24
C ASN A 375 -33.66 -26.52 -22.53
N TYR A 376 -32.54 -26.58 -21.79
CA TYR A 376 -31.59 -27.67 -21.92
C TYR A 376 -32.18 -29.01 -21.54
N GLU A 377 -32.95 -29.11 -20.46
CA GLU A 377 -33.62 -30.35 -20.00
C GLU A 377 -34.58 -30.85 -21.08
N ILE A 378 -35.47 -30.00 -21.61
CA ILE A 378 -36.38 -30.33 -22.70
C ILE A 378 -35.62 -30.77 -23.98
N ALA A 379 -34.57 -30.05 -24.34
CA ALA A 379 -33.74 -30.39 -25.50
C ALA A 379 -33.04 -31.75 -25.34
N MET A 380 -32.58 -32.08 -24.12
CA MET A 380 -31.97 -33.37 -23.81
C MET A 380 -33.00 -34.52 -23.93
N GLU A 381 -34.19 -34.37 -23.38
CA GLU A 381 -35.26 -35.38 -23.49
C GLU A 381 -35.62 -35.64 -24.95
N ARG A 382 -35.87 -34.61 -25.77
CA ARG A 382 -36.18 -34.75 -27.19
C ARG A 382 -35.04 -35.37 -28.00
N TYR A 383 -33.77 -35.00 -27.68
CA TYR A 383 -32.61 -35.61 -28.33
C TYR A 383 -32.49 -37.10 -28.02
N MET A 384 -32.79 -37.53 -26.81
CA MET A 384 -32.75 -38.94 -26.41
C MET A 384 -33.86 -39.73 -27.14
N LEU A 385 -35.02 -39.12 -27.38
CA LEU A 385 -36.12 -39.70 -28.16
C LEU A 385 -35.86 -39.74 -29.69
N GLY A 386 -34.88 -38.99 -30.14
CA GLY A 386 -34.53 -38.88 -31.57
C GLY A 386 -35.26 -37.75 -32.30
N ASP A 387 -36.04 -36.92 -31.59
CA ASP A 387 -36.85 -35.82 -32.14
C ASP A 387 -36.10 -34.51 -32.27
N LEU A 388 -34.82 -34.44 -31.86
CA LEU A 388 -34.00 -33.25 -31.92
C LEU A 388 -32.62 -33.56 -32.55
N SER A 389 -32.11 -32.64 -33.38
CA SER A 389 -30.80 -32.80 -33.99
C SER A 389 -29.66 -32.58 -32.98
N GLY A 390 -28.50 -33.19 -33.23
CA GLY A 390 -27.30 -32.97 -32.39
C GLY A 390 -26.83 -31.52 -32.34
N ILE A 391 -27.10 -30.72 -33.39
CA ILE A 391 -26.79 -29.29 -33.46
C ILE A 391 -27.67 -28.48 -32.51
N GLU A 392 -28.99 -28.72 -32.53
CA GLU A 392 -29.94 -28.03 -31.65
C GLU A 392 -29.69 -28.37 -30.17
N MET A 393 -29.36 -29.62 -29.88
CA MET A 393 -28.97 -30.04 -28.55
C MET A 393 -27.70 -29.34 -28.08
N ARG A 394 -26.70 -29.19 -28.96
CA ARG A 394 -25.45 -28.47 -28.65
C ARG A 394 -25.70 -26.98 -28.39
N GLU A 395 -26.63 -26.39 -29.12
CA GLU A 395 -26.98 -24.96 -28.92
C GLU A 395 -27.68 -24.76 -27.56
N ALA A 396 -28.58 -25.65 -27.17
CA ALA A 396 -29.20 -25.62 -25.82
C ALA A 396 -28.14 -25.80 -24.71
N GLN A 397 -27.18 -26.71 -24.89
CA GLN A 397 -26.06 -26.88 -23.97
C GLN A 397 -25.20 -25.63 -23.84
N LYS A 398 -24.80 -25.00 -24.98
CA LYS A 398 -24.04 -23.74 -24.98
C LYS A 398 -24.81 -22.62 -24.31
N SER A 399 -26.13 -22.54 -24.55
CA SER A 399 -26.99 -21.53 -23.94
C SER A 399 -26.99 -21.66 -22.41
N LEU A 400 -27.09 -22.88 -21.87
CA LEU A 400 -27.02 -23.15 -20.43
C LEU A 400 -25.63 -22.73 -19.87
N LEU A 401 -24.54 -23.20 -20.49
CA LEU A 401 -23.17 -22.85 -20.04
C LEU A 401 -22.93 -21.35 -20.07
N ASN A 402 -23.41 -20.65 -21.09
CA ASN A 402 -23.30 -19.20 -21.20
C ASN A 402 -24.15 -18.48 -20.12
N ALA A 403 -25.34 -19.01 -19.78
CA ALA A 403 -26.17 -18.45 -18.72
C ALA A 403 -25.49 -18.60 -17.34
N GLU A 404 -24.91 -19.79 -17.06
CA GLU A 404 -24.12 -20.01 -15.83
C GLU A 404 -22.92 -19.06 -15.74
N GLU A 405 -22.21 -18.85 -16.84
CA GLU A 405 -21.05 -17.94 -16.90
C GLU A 405 -21.47 -16.48 -16.71
N ARG A 406 -22.58 -16.03 -17.33
CA ARG A 406 -23.08 -14.66 -17.15
C ARG A 406 -23.53 -14.39 -15.73
N LEU A 407 -24.26 -15.34 -15.11
CA LEU A 407 -24.68 -15.22 -13.71
C LEU A 407 -23.48 -15.12 -12.78
N LEU A 408 -22.47 -15.98 -12.96
CA LEU A 408 -21.28 -16.00 -12.15
C LEU A 408 -20.48 -14.71 -12.31
N THR A 409 -20.34 -14.19 -13.53
CA THR A 409 -19.70 -12.92 -13.83
C THR A 409 -20.46 -11.74 -13.23
N ALA A 410 -21.80 -11.73 -13.32
CA ALA A 410 -22.64 -10.69 -12.72
C ALA A 410 -22.50 -10.69 -11.18
N SER A 411 -22.50 -11.87 -10.54
CA SER A 411 -22.31 -12.01 -9.10
C SER A 411 -20.95 -11.45 -8.66
N TYR A 412 -19.88 -11.81 -9.36
CA TYR A 412 -18.52 -11.34 -9.06
C TYR A 412 -18.39 -9.84 -9.28
N ASN A 413 -18.86 -9.29 -10.41
CA ASN A 413 -18.80 -7.86 -10.71
C ASN A 413 -19.58 -7.03 -9.68
N THR A 414 -20.75 -7.53 -9.23
CA THR A 414 -21.53 -6.88 -8.18
C THR A 414 -20.75 -6.85 -6.86
N LYS A 415 -20.09 -7.98 -6.52
CA LYS A 415 -19.25 -8.08 -5.32
C LYS A 415 -18.04 -7.14 -5.38
N LEU A 416 -17.40 -6.98 -6.53
CA LEU A 416 -16.33 -6.00 -6.71
C LEU A 416 -16.81 -4.56 -6.50
N CYS A 417 -17.99 -4.22 -6.99
CA CYS A 417 -18.59 -2.90 -6.73
C CYS A 417 -18.89 -2.71 -5.24
N GLU A 418 -19.39 -3.72 -4.54
CA GLU A 418 -19.62 -3.70 -3.08
C GLU A 418 -18.31 -3.43 -2.33
N ILE A 419 -17.24 -4.19 -2.62
CA ILE A 419 -15.92 -4.02 -2.02
C ILE A 419 -15.40 -2.58 -2.24
N SER A 420 -15.50 -2.07 -3.47
CA SER A 420 -15.06 -0.74 -3.84
C SER A 420 -15.87 0.36 -3.14
N LEU A 421 -17.20 0.19 -2.99
CA LEU A 421 -18.06 1.12 -2.25
C LEU A 421 -17.69 1.18 -0.77
N LEU A 422 -17.43 0.04 -0.14
CA LEU A 422 -17.00 -0.04 1.26
C LEU A 422 -15.60 0.53 1.44
N GLN A 423 -14.71 0.33 0.48
CA GLN A 423 -13.35 0.89 0.52
C GLN A 423 -13.39 2.41 0.40
N ILE A 424 -14.08 2.98 -0.60
CA ILE A 424 -14.15 4.43 -0.80
C ILE A 424 -14.87 5.14 0.35
N SER A 425 -15.85 4.48 0.98
CA SER A 425 -16.55 5.01 2.15
C SER A 425 -15.77 4.87 3.47
N GLY A 426 -14.58 4.23 3.46
CA GLY A 426 -13.77 3.97 4.66
C GLY A 426 -14.37 2.92 5.59
N GLN A 427 -15.27 2.06 5.08
CA GLN A 427 -16.00 1.02 5.82
C GLN A 427 -15.49 -0.41 5.53
N VAL A 428 -14.35 -0.54 4.88
CA VAL A 428 -13.77 -1.85 4.51
C VAL A 428 -13.54 -2.77 5.72
N GLN A 429 -13.44 -2.18 6.92
CA GLN A 429 -13.35 -2.93 8.18
C GLN A 429 -14.58 -3.82 8.47
N ALA A 430 -15.71 -3.60 7.78
CA ALA A 430 -16.86 -4.48 7.88
C ALA A 430 -16.50 -5.94 7.53
N TYR A 431 -15.57 -6.14 6.61
CA TYR A 431 -15.06 -7.48 6.27
C TYR A 431 -14.19 -8.12 7.37
N LEU A 432 -13.68 -7.34 8.34
CA LEU A 432 -12.90 -7.88 9.46
C LEU A 432 -13.79 -8.33 10.64
N GLN A 433 -15.08 -8.02 10.59
CA GLN A 433 -16.05 -8.32 11.66
C GLN A 433 -17.00 -9.49 11.29
N LEU A 434 -16.88 -10.01 10.06
CA LEU A 434 -17.57 -11.22 9.59
C LEU A 434 -16.82 -12.46 10.05
#